data_076a2255dbd62c6a7d582845bfcadd14
#
_entry.id   076a2255dbd62c6a7d582845bfcadd14
#
_cell.length_a   1.000
_cell.length_b   1.000
_cell.length_c   1.000
_cell.angle_alpha   90.00
_cell.angle_beta   90.00
_cell.angle_gamma   90.00
#
_symmetry.space_group_name_H-M   'P 1'
#
loop_
_entity.id
_entity.type
_entity.pdbx_description
1 polymer ?
#
loop_
_entity_poly.entity_id
_entity_poly.type
_entity_poly.pdbx_seq_one_letter_code
_entity_poly.pdbx_strand_id
1 'polypeptide(L)'
;MQDWETLQPDEYRLLDKHYTAGRGGYSINKIVLHHNAGNLSIQGCWNVWQTREASAHYQVDANGRIGQLVNDWDTAWHAGDWAANCSSIGIEHADISSSPWRISDATLDNGAHLVAALCKHYGLGEPTYGKNVFFHSDFQATSCPASIAGSQRDAYLTRAKEWYRAMTGHGSAPTGSPSAPVQPETSAAPTVPVHYALRQLNGAWWPDVTNFCGGDDGYAGAPYTSHDLLMVWADKGRVRYRVHTVASGWLPWVDHADRNDLVNGVAGNPGEAIDGVQIYYETPDDLTKKNVYYQAYYRAQTTERSGWLTVCCDDGTTYEGYDGWAGMIGEPLDRLQIAISDGNPF
;
A
#
# COMPACT_ATOMS: atom_id res chain seq x y z
N MET A 1 -3.68 -12.72 -11.49
CA MET A 1 -4.16 -13.39 -12.74
C MET A 1 -3.93 -14.88 -12.65
N GLN A 2 -4.89 -15.69 -13.09
CA GLN A 2 -4.71 -17.13 -13.25
C GLN A 2 -3.99 -17.45 -14.55
N ASP A 3 -4.25 -16.68 -15.61
CA ASP A 3 -3.55 -16.81 -16.89
C ASP A 3 -3.44 -15.46 -17.59
N TRP A 4 -2.20 -15.05 -17.89
CA TRP A 4 -1.90 -13.78 -18.55
C TRP A 4 -2.04 -13.83 -20.07
N GLU A 5 -1.93 -15.01 -20.67
CA GLU A 5 -2.05 -15.18 -22.12
C GLU A 5 -3.52 -15.12 -22.58
N THR A 6 -4.41 -15.73 -21.80
CA THR A 6 -5.86 -15.74 -22.07
C THR A 6 -6.61 -14.66 -21.30
N LEU A 7 -5.91 -13.80 -20.56
CA LEU A 7 -6.47 -12.76 -19.72
C LEU A 7 -7.44 -13.29 -18.64
N GLN A 8 -7.21 -14.50 -18.14
CA GLN A 8 -8.05 -15.07 -17.09
C GLN A 8 -7.75 -14.42 -15.74
N PRO A 9 -8.67 -13.62 -15.16
CA PRO A 9 -8.47 -12.95 -13.89
C PRO A 9 -8.46 -13.93 -12.72
N ASP A 10 -8.06 -13.44 -11.53
CA ASP A 10 -8.17 -14.23 -10.29
C ASP A 10 -9.63 -14.44 -9.89
N GLU A 11 -10.51 -13.51 -10.28
CA GLU A 11 -11.92 -13.56 -9.96
C GLU A 11 -12.77 -12.90 -11.06
N TYR A 12 -13.86 -13.55 -11.45
CA TYR A 12 -14.93 -12.94 -12.25
C TYR A 12 -16.03 -12.45 -11.29
N ARG A 13 -16.26 -11.15 -11.27
CA ARG A 13 -17.31 -10.51 -10.47
C ARG A 13 -18.09 -9.51 -11.33
N LEU A 14 -18.69 -10.04 -12.38
CA LEU A 14 -19.33 -9.22 -13.40
C LEU A 14 -20.51 -8.42 -12.84
N LEU A 15 -20.60 -7.17 -13.29
CA LEU A 15 -21.72 -6.28 -13.04
C LEU A 15 -22.91 -6.68 -13.93
N ASP A 16 -24.10 -6.44 -13.42
CA ASP A 16 -25.38 -6.59 -14.14
C ASP A 16 -25.97 -5.23 -14.60
N LYS A 17 -25.28 -4.13 -14.28
CA LYS A 17 -25.67 -2.74 -14.58
C LYS A 17 -24.46 -1.84 -14.76
N HIS A 18 -24.72 -0.56 -15.15
CA HIS A 18 -23.73 0.51 -15.27
C HIS A 18 -22.63 0.19 -16.30
N TYR A 19 -23.00 -0.56 -17.33
CA TYR A 19 -22.22 -0.78 -18.54
C TYR A 19 -23.16 -0.84 -19.75
N THR A 20 -22.61 -0.80 -20.96
CA THR A 20 -23.38 -0.93 -22.19
C THR A 20 -22.92 -2.18 -22.92
N ALA A 21 -23.87 -3.03 -23.34
CA ALA A 21 -23.58 -4.20 -24.13
C ALA A 21 -22.96 -3.82 -25.48
N GLY A 22 -21.86 -4.47 -25.84
CA GLY A 22 -21.09 -4.18 -27.03
C GLY A 22 -20.27 -2.88 -26.94
N ARG A 23 -19.59 -2.54 -28.04
CA ARG A 23 -18.63 -1.43 -28.14
C ARG A 23 -19.10 -0.29 -29.07
N GLY A 24 -20.37 -0.25 -29.45
CA GLY A 24 -20.91 0.81 -30.33
C GLY A 24 -20.21 0.94 -31.69
N GLY A 25 -19.62 -0.15 -32.21
CA GLY A 25 -18.86 -0.16 -33.47
C GLY A 25 -17.38 0.23 -33.32
N TYR A 26 -16.90 0.52 -32.12
CA TYR A 26 -15.49 0.83 -31.88
C TYR A 26 -14.67 -0.45 -31.59
N SER A 27 -13.41 -0.44 -32.03
CA SER A 27 -12.42 -1.43 -31.63
C SER A 27 -11.63 -0.94 -30.42
N ILE A 28 -11.18 -1.86 -29.56
CA ILE A 28 -10.27 -1.55 -28.45
C ILE A 28 -8.93 -1.10 -29.05
N ASN A 29 -8.47 0.10 -28.71
CA ASN A 29 -7.23 0.69 -29.19
C ASN A 29 -6.39 1.35 -28.08
N LYS A 30 -6.86 1.33 -26.85
CA LYS A 30 -6.17 1.92 -25.70
C LYS A 30 -6.59 1.33 -24.36
N ILE A 31 -5.77 1.53 -23.36
CA ILE A 31 -6.00 1.24 -21.96
C ILE A 31 -6.11 2.57 -21.22
N VAL A 32 -7.06 2.71 -20.29
CA VAL A 32 -7.22 3.88 -19.44
C VAL A 32 -7.03 3.47 -17.98
N LEU A 33 -6.09 4.13 -17.30
CA LEU A 33 -5.76 3.85 -15.91
C LEU A 33 -6.53 4.76 -14.96
N HIS A 34 -7.03 4.15 -13.89
CA HIS A 34 -7.77 4.80 -12.81
C HIS A 34 -7.20 4.38 -11.46
N HIS A 35 -7.57 5.12 -10.41
CA HIS A 35 -7.38 4.74 -9.02
C HIS A 35 -8.70 4.87 -8.24
N ASN A 36 -8.88 4.05 -7.22
CA ASN A 36 -10.13 4.00 -6.47
C ASN A 36 -10.36 5.24 -5.56
N ALA A 37 -9.33 6.06 -5.29
CA ALA A 37 -9.33 7.01 -4.17
C ALA A 37 -9.71 6.31 -2.85
N GLY A 38 -9.15 5.13 -2.62
CA GLY A 38 -9.42 4.28 -1.48
C GLY A 38 -8.86 2.87 -1.65
N ASN A 39 -8.78 2.12 -0.56
CA ASN A 39 -8.31 0.72 -0.57
C ASN A 39 -9.50 -0.23 -0.81
N LEU A 40 -9.91 -0.37 -2.08
CA LEU A 40 -11.01 -1.25 -2.44
C LEU A 40 -10.53 -2.63 -2.88
N SER A 41 -11.09 -3.67 -2.27
CA SER A 41 -11.02 -5.03 -2.81
C SER A 41 -11.88 -5.15 -4.09
N ILE A 42 -11.77 -6.26 -4.81
CA ILE A 42 -12.61 -6.56 -5.98
C ILE A 42 -14.09 -6.48 -5.60
N GLN A 43 -14.48 -7.10 -4.47
CA GLN A 43 -15.85 -7.01 -3.94
C GLN A 43 -16.22 -5.58 -3.54
N GLY A 44 -15.30 -4.84 -2.94
CA GLY A 44 -15.52 -3.44 -2.54
C GLY A 44 -15.83 -2.54 -3.74
N CYS A 45 -15.06 -2.69 -4.82
CA CYS A 45 -15.27 -1.98 -6.08
C CYS A 45 -16.63 -2.34 -6.71
N TRP A 46 -16.97 -3.63 -6.76
CA TRP A 46 -18.27 -4.11 -7.23
C TRP A 46 -19.42 -3.52 -6.42
N ASN A 47 -19.29 -3.47 -5.08
CA ASN A 47 -20.31 -2.89 -4.19
C ASN A 47 -20.55 -1.38 -4.46
N VAL A 48 -19.47 -0.62 -4.67
CA VAL A 48 -19.57 0.82 -5.01
C VAL A 48 -20.39 1.00 -6.29
N TRP A 49 -20.17 0.18 -7.31
CA TRP A 49 -20.87 0.29 -8.59
C TRP A 49 -22.25 -0.35 -8.61
N GLN A 50 -22.74 -0.87 -7.49
CA GLN A 50 -24.17 -1.21 -7.37
C GLN A 50 -25.07 0.03 -7.30
N THR A 51 -24.53 1.15 -6.81
CA THR A 51 -25.29 2.40 -6.62
C THR A 51 -24.72 3.58 -7.41
N ARG A 52 -23.41 3.58 -7.69
CA ARG A 52 -22.75 4.61 -8.49
C ARG A 52 -22.83 4.23 -9.98
N GLU A 53 -23.33 5.16 -10.81
CA GLU A 53 -23.43 5.01 -12.27
C GLU A 53 -22.06 5.14 -12.94
N ALA A 54 -21.17 4.19 -12.66
CA ALA A 54 -19.82 4.07 -13.20
C ALA A 54 -19.39 2.60 -13.17
N SER A 55 -18.36 2.24 -13.95
CA SER A 55 -17.73 0.92 -13.94
C SER A 55 -16.37 0.97 -14.60
N ALA A 56 -15.53 -0.05 -14.39
CA ALA A 56 -14.35 -0.34 -15.20
C ALA A 56 -14.30 -1.84 -15.52
N HIS A 57 -13.45 -2.24 -16.46
CA HIS A 57 -13.36 -3.64 -16.87
C HIS A 57 -12.65 -4.46 -15.80
N TYR A 58 -11.58 -3.93 -15.22
CA TYR A 58 -10.77 -4.62 -14.23
C TYR A 58 -10.56 -3.78 -12.97
N GLN A 59 -10.43 -4.49 -11.84
CA GLN A 59 -9.96 -3.97 -10.56
C GLN A 59 -8.70 -4.72 -10.17
N VAL A 60 -7.64 -4.00 -9.80
CA VAL A 60 -6.44 -4.53 -9.16
C VAL A 60 -6.47 -4.12 -7.69
N ASP A 61 -6.59 -5.09 -6.78
CA ASP A 61 -6.63 -4.80 -5.34
C ASP A 61 -5.23 -4.52 -4.76
N ALA A 62 -5.16 -4.14 -3.48
CA ALA A 62 -3.90 -3.78 -2.83
C ALA A 62 -2.89 -4.95 -2.71
N ASN A 63 -3.35 -6.19 -2.84
CA ASN A 63 -2.51 -7.39 -2.87
C ASN A 63 -2.14 -7.81 -4.31
N GLY A 64 -2.51 -7.01 -5.30
CA GLY A 64 -2.26 -7.28 -6.72
C GLY A 64 -3.21 -8.32 -7.33
N ARG A 65 -4.27 -8.77 -6.63
CA ARG A 65 -5.27 -9.65 -7.23
C ARG A 65 -6.10 -8.88 -8.25
N ILE A 66 -6.44 -9.54 -9.36
CA ILE A 66 -7.16 -8.93 -10.47
C ILE A 66 -8.54 -9.55 -10.59
N GLY A 67 -9.57 -8.71 -10.51
CA GLY A 67 -10.96 -9.07 -10.79
C GLY A 67 -11.45 -8.45 -12.08
N GLN A 68 -12.25 -9.18 -12.85
CA GLN A 68 -12.97 -8.64 -14.00
C GLN A 68 -14.41 -8.32 -13.60
N LEU A 69 -14.83 -7.07 -13.87
CA LEU A 69 -16.13 -6.53 -13.49
C LEU A 69 -17.03 -6.21 -14.69
N VAL A 70 -16.44 -5.94 -15.86
CA VAL A 70 -17.15 -5.80 -17.13
C VAL A 70 -16.39 -6.62 -18.16
N ASN A 71 -17.11 -7.32 -19.05
CA ASN A 71 -16.45 -8.09 -20.12
C ASN A 71 -15.77 -7.15 -21.13
N ASP A 72 -14.67 -7.58 -21.70
CA ASP A 72 -13.90 -6.77 -22.66
C ASP A 72 -14.68 -6.45 -23.95
N TRP A 73 -15.67 -7.25 -24.31
CA TRP A 73 -16.54 -6.98 -25.48
C TRP A 73 -17.67 -5.99 -25.18
N ASP A 74 -17.85 -5.57 -23.92
CA ASP A 74 -18.83 -4.59 -23.49
C ASP A 74 -18.15 -3.24 -23.18
N THR A 75 -18.93 -2.18 -23.06
CA THR A 75 -18.46 -0.81 -22.76
C THR A 75 -18.64 -0.51 -21.29
N ALA A 76 -17.55 -0.42 -20.53
CA ALA A 76 -17.56 0.10 -19.16
C ALA A 76 -17.65 1.65 -19.15
N TRP A 77 -18.25 2.23 -18.13
CA TRP A 77 -18.46 3.67 -17.99
C TRP A 77 -17.41 4.29 -17.06
N HIS A 78 -16.19 4.54 -17.57
CA HIS A 78 -15.06 4.94 -16.73
C HIS A 78 -14.40 6.26 -17.10
N ALA A 79 -14.38 6.64 -18.39
CA ALA A 79 -13.56 7.74 -18.86
C ALA A 79 -14.25 9.11 -18.88
N GLY A 80 -15.59 9.15 -18.62
CA GLY A 80 -16.36 10.38 -18.77
C GLY A 80 -16.53 10.86 -20.22
N ASP A 81 -15.96 10.14 -21.17
CA ASP A 81 -16.06 10.34 -22.62
C ASP A 81 -16.56 9.06 -23.30
N TRP A 82 -17.62 9.18 -24.09
CA TRP A 82 -18.27 8.03 -24.70
C TRP A 82 -17.38 7.28 -25.70
N ALA A 83 -16.65 8.01 -26.54
CA ALA A 83 -15.76 7.40 -27.53
C ALA A 83 -14.57 6.72 -26.86
N ALA A 84 -14.04 7.31 -25.77
CA ALA A 84 -13.01 6.69 -24.95
C ALA A 84 -13.55 5.44 -24.25
N ASN A 85 -14.72 5.46 -23.64
CA ASN A 85 -15.36 4.29 -23.03
C ASN A 85 -15.49 3.13 -24.03
N CYS A 86 -16.02 3.40 -25.23
CA CYS A 86 -16.22 2.38 -26.27
C CYS A 86 -14.90 1.81 -26.82
N SER A 87 -13.82 2.59 -26.85
CA SER A 87 -12.56 2.21 -27.52
C SER A 87 -11.44 1.83 -26.54
N SER A 88 -11.71 1.70 -25.25
CA SER A 88 -10.69 1.39 -24.26
C SER A 88 -11.08 0.26 -23.30
N ILE A 89 -10.07 -0.27 -22.60
CA ILE A 89 -10.22 -1.07 -21.39
C ILE A 89 -9.86 -0.17 -20.20
N GLY A 90 -10.77 0.02 -19.27
CA GLY A 90 -10.52 0.74 -18.01
C GLY A 90 -10.03 -0.19 -16.93
N ILE A 91 -8.98 0.21 -16.22
CA ILE A 91 -8.40 -0.53 -15.08
C ILE A 91 -8.38 0.36 -13.85
N GLU A 92 -9.04 -0.07 -12.81
CA GLU A 92 -9.02 0.55 -11.49
C GLU A 92 -7.93 -0.07 -10.61
N HIS A 93 -7.32 0.73 -9.74
CA HIS A 93 -6.26 0.32 -8.85
C HIS A 93 -6.58 0.74 -7.42
N ALA A 94 -6.45 -0.18 -6.47
CA ALA A 94 -6.63 0.13 -5.06
C ALA A 94 -5.45 0.93 -4.52
N ASP A 95 -5.74 2.03 -3.84
CA ASP A 95 -4.74 2.79 -3.10
C ASP A 95 -4.48 2.16 -1.72
N ILE A 96 -3.27 2.36 -1.20
CA ILE A 96 -2.88 1.95 0.17
C ILE A 96 -2.73 3.14 1.12
N SER A 97 -2.91 4.37 0.62
CA SER A 97 -2.86 5.61 1.42
C SER A 97 -4.07 6.50 1.09
N SER A 98 -4.35 7.46 1.95
CA SER A 98 -5.12 8.65 1.61
C SER A 98 -4.20 9.68 0.94
N SER A 99 -4.71 10.85 0.57
CA SER A 99 -3.88 11.88 -0.10
C SER A 99 -2.63 12.27 0.75
N PRO A 100 -1.41 12.22 0.20
CA PRO A 100 -1.09 11.88 -1.19
C PRO A 100 -1.31 10.39 -1.48
N TRP A 101 -2.08 10.12 -2.55
CA TRP A 101 -2.45 8.77 -2.94
C TRP A 101 -1.26 7.94 -3.40
N ARG A 102 -1.28 6.66 -3.10
CA ARG A 102 -0.29 5.68 -3.56
C ARG A 102 -0.92 4.30 -3.72
N ILE A 103 -0.54 3.58 -4.75
CA ILE A 103 -0.84 2.14 -4.91
C ILE A 103 0.32 1.31 -4.36
N SER A 104 0.04 0.07 -3.94
CA SER A 104 1.08 -0.86 -3.48
C SER A 104 1.99 -1.32 -4.63
N ASP A 105 3.15 -1.87 -4.30
CA ASP A 105 4.05 -2.47 -5.29
C ASP A 105 3.39 -3.67 -5.99
N ALA A 106 2.59 -4.46 -5.27
CA ALA A 106 1.83 -5.56 -5.84
C ALA A 106 0.75 -5.08 -6.80
N THR A 107 0.01 -4.01 -6.46
CA THR A 107 -0.95 -3.35 -7.35
C THR A 107 -0.25 -2.78 -8.58
N LEU A 108 0.91 -2.15 -8.41
CA LEU A 108 1.69 -1.57 -9.50
C LEU A 108 2.20 -2.67 -10.44
N ASP A 109 2.81 -3.72 -9.91
CA ASP A 109 3.41 -4.80 -10.72
C ASP A 109 2.34 -5.56 -11.51
N ASN A 110 1.28 -6.01 -10.83
CA ASN A 110 0.22 -6.77 -11.49
C ASN A 110 -0.67 -5.90 -12.38
N GLY A 111 -0.90 -4.63 -12.04
CA GLY A 111 -1.57 -3.67 -12.91
C GLY A 111 -0.77 -3.40 -14.18
N ALA A 112 0.54 -3.19 -14.06
CA ALA A 112 1.45 -3.01 -15.19
C ALA A 112 1.54 -4.28 -16.07
N HIS A 113 1.54 -5.47 -15.45
CA HIS A 113 1.51 -6.74 -16.17
C HIS A 113 0.17 -6.93 -16.92
N LEU A 114 -0.97 -6.54 -16.30
CA LEU A 114 -2.26 -6.54 -16.97
C LEU A 114 -2.28 -5.61 -18.20
N VAL A 115 -1.72 -4.41 -18.08
CA VAL A 115 -1.56 -3.48 -19.22
C VAL A 115 -0.75 -4.13 -20.34
N ALA A 116 0.36 -4.79 -20.01
CA ALA A 116 1.20 -5.50 -20.98
C ALA A 116 0.44 -6.63 -21.67
N ALA A 117 -0.27 -7.44 -20.91
CA ALA A 117 -1.07 -8.57 -21.41
C ALA A 117 -2.19 -8.10 -22.34
N LEU A 118 -2.93 -7.06 -21.96
CA LEU A 118 -3.96 -6.43 -22.78
C LEU A 118 -3.38 -5.83 -24.06
N CYS A 119 -2.25 -5.13 -23.97
CA CYS A 119 -1.58 -4.58 -25.15
C CYS A 119 -1.12 -5.68 -26.13
N LYS A 120 -0.64 -6.82 -25.62
CA LYS A 120 -0.28 -7.98 -26.43
C LYS A 120 -1.53 -8.60 -27.05
N HIS A 121 -2.54 -8.88 -26.24
CA HIS A 121 -3.78 -9.57 -26.68
C HIS A 121 -4.52 -8.79 -27.78
N TYR A 122 -4.65 -7.47 -27.63
CA TYR A 122 -5.33 -6.61 -28.61
C TYR A 122 -4.41 -6.05 -29.70
N GLY A 123 -3.14 -6.45 -29.75
CA GLY A 123 -2.19 -6.00 -30.76
C GLY A 123 -1.88 -4.51 -30.73
N LEU A 124 -1.95 -3.87 -29.55
CA LEU A 124 -1.76 -2.43 -29.38
C LEU A 124 -0.28 -2.01 -29.44
N GLY A 125 0.64 -2.98 -29.36
CA GLY A 125 2.08 -2.73 -29.29
C GLY A 125 2.56 -2.46 -27.87
N GLU A 126 3.85 -2.10 -27.72
CA GLU A 126 4.47 -1.83 -26.43
C GLU A 126 3.74 -0.70 -25.68
N PRO A 127 3.40 -0.89 -24.40
CA PRO A 127 2.71 0.12 -23.57
C PRO A 127 3.41 1.47 -23.62
N THR A 128 2.72 2.49 -24.10
CA THR A 128 3.28 3.83 -24.29
C THR A 128 2.22 4.88 -23.98
N TYR A 129 2.53 5.74 -22.98
CA TYR A 129 1.64 6.85 -22.64
C TYR A 129 1.41 7.79 -23.82
N GLY A 130 0.17 8.22 -24.00
CA GLY A 130 -0.26 9.07 -25.10
C GLY A 130 -0.43 8.36 -26.45
N LYS A 131 -0.15 7.03 -26.51
CA LYS A 131 -0.35 6.21 -27.71
C LYS A 131 -1.40 5.12 -27.49
N ASN A 132 -1.19 4.26 -26.53
CA ASN A 132 -2.07 3.11 -26.21
C ASN A 132 -2.32 2.95 -24.71
N VAL A 133 -1.68 3.77 -23.85
CA VAL A 133 -1.95 3.89 -22.43
C VAL A 133 -2.26 5.34 -22.11
N PHE A 134 -3.35 5.59 -21.42
CA PHE A 134 -3.85 6.90 -21.05
C PHE A 134 -4.27 6.91 -19.57
N PHE A 135 -4.42 8.12 -19.02
CA PHE A 135 -4.95 8.35 -17.70
C PHE A 135 -6.40 8.87 -17.80
N HIS A 136 -7.19 8.69 -16.76
CA HIS A 136 -8.55 9.25 -16.73
C HIS A 136 -8.54 10.78 -16.95
N SER A 137 -7.55 11.46 -16.39
CA SER A 137 -7.36 12.91 -16.58
C SER A 137 -7.12 13.36 -18.03
N ASP A 138 -6.81 12.46 -18.95
CA ASP A 138 -6.67 12.79 -20.36
C ASP A 138 -8.02 12.97 -21.07
N PHE A 139 -9.12 12.50 -20.46
CA PHE A 139 -10.47 12.53 -21.04
C PHE A 139 -11.46 13.38 -20.25
N GLN A 140 -11.20 13.58 -18.95
CA GLN A 140 -12.08 14.35 -18.06
C GLN A 140 -11.25 15.16 -17.07
N ALA A 141 -11.75 16.34 -16.66
CA ALA A 141 -11.13 17.14 -15.61
C ALA A 141 -11.24 16.43 -14.26
N THR A 142 -10.18 15.72 -13.86
CA THR A 142 -10.09 14.93 -12.63
C THR A 142 -8.63 14.79 -12.19
N SER A 143 -8.37 14.53 -10.91
CA SER A 143 -7.07 14.14 -10.39
C SER A 143 -6.74 12.65 -10.58
N CYS A 144 -7.72 11.82 -11.01
CA CYS A 144 -7.51 10.40 -11.29
C CYS A 144 -6.59 10.21 -12.50
N PRO A 145 -5.59 9.30 -12.45
CA PRO A 145 -5.32 8.29 -11.45
C PRO A 145 -4.26 8.67 -10.39
N ALA A 146 -4.21 9.92 -9.97
CA ALA A 146 -3.38 10.42 -8.87
C ALA A 146 -1.89 9.99 -8.98
N SER A 147 -1.41 9.11 -8.08
CA SER A 147 0.00 8.67 -8.06
C SER A 147 0.44 7.99 -9.36
N ILE A 148 -0.45 7.28 -10.04
CA ILE A 148 -0.16 6.59 -11.31
C ILE A 148 0.08 7.60 -12.45
N ALA A 149 -0.51 8.79 -12.40
CA ALA A 149 -0.18 9.88 -13.31
C ALA A 149 0.95 10.79 -12.76
N GLY A 150 1.31 10.64 -11.49
CA GLY A 150 2.27 11.46 -10.75
C GLY A 150 3.50 10.67 -10.30
N SER A 151 3.65 10.50 -8.99
CA SER A 151 4.86 9.94 -8.36
C SER A 151 5.20 8.50 -8.76
N GLN A 152 4.21 7.68 -9.14
CA GLN A 152 4.41 6.29 -9.56
C GLN A 152 4.33 6.09 -11.09
N ARG A 153 4.21 7.17 -11.88
CA ARG A 153 4.02 7.13 -13.33
C ARG A 153 5.13 6.36 -14.04
N ASP A 154 6.37 6.78 -13.84
CA ASP A 154 7.51 6.22 -14.57
C ASP A 154 7.76 4.77 -14.18
N ALA A 155 7.60 4.44 -12.91
CA ALA A 155 7.68 3.07 -12.41
C ALA A 155 6.62 2.18 -13.06
N TYR A 156 5.38 2.63 -13.09
CA TYR A 156 4.26 1.88 -13.69
C TYR A 156 4.47 1.64 -15.17
N LEU A 157 4.77 2.70 -15.93
CA LEU A 157 4.95 2.60 -17.39
C LEU A 157 6.21 1.79 -17.77
N THR A 158 7.30 1.91 -17.03
CA THR A 158 8.51 1.12 -17.22
C THR A 158 8.22 -0.37 -16.98
N ARG A 159 7.56 -0.68 -15.87
CA ARG A 159 7.18 -2.06 -15.53
C ARG A 159 6.24 -2.68 -16.58
N ALA A 160 5.29 -1.92 -17.11
CA ALA A 160 4.41 -2.39 -18.17
C ALA A 160 5.18 -2.73 -19.46
N LYS A 161 6.20 -1.93 -19.82
CA LYS A 161 7.08 -2.22 -20.97
C LYS A 161 7.94 -3.46 -20.72
N GLU A 162 8.49 -3.63 -19.54
CA GLU A 162 9.29 -4.80 -19.17
C GLU A 162 8.48 -6.09 -19.30
N TRP A 163 7.27 -6.12 -18.74
CA TRP A 163 6.35 -7.24 -18.88
C TRP A 163 5.97 -7.50 -20.35
N TYR A 164 5.67 -6.46 -21.13
CA TYR A 164 5.36 -6.61 -22.54
C TYR A 164 6.51 -7.26 -23.34
N ARG A 165 7.74 -6.80 -23.09
CA ARG A 165 8.94 -7.35 -23.74
C ARG A 165 9.16 -8.81 -23.34
N ALA A 166 8.99 -9.14 -22.06
CA ALA A 166 9.07 -10.52 -21.60
C ALA A 166 8.03 -11.42 -22.29
N MET A 167 6.77 -10.97 -22.34
CA MET A 167 5.67 -11.71 -22.95
C MET A 167 5.76 -11.83 -24.48
N THR A 168 6.56 -10.98 -25.13
CA THR A 168 6.78 -11.00 -26.59
C THR A 168 8.13 -11.56 -27.02
N GLY A 169 8.89 -12.13 -26.09
CA GLY A 169 10.19 -12.76 -26.36
C GLY A 169 11.35 -11.78 -26.57
N HIS A 170 11.18 -10.50 -26.22
CA HIS A 170 12.21 -9.46 -26.37
C HIS A 170 12.88 -9.08 -25.04
N GLY A 171 12.70 -9.86 -23.99
CA GLY A 171 13.28 -9.64 -22.65
C GLY A 171 12.99 -10.78 -21.69
N SER A 172 13.60 -10.72 -20.50
CA SER A 172 13.26 -11.60 -19.39
C SER A 172 12.11 -11.00 -18.56
N ALA A 173 11.34 -11.84 -17.89
CA ALA A 173 10.36 -11.36 -16.91
C ALA A 173 11.06 -10.47 -15.87
N PRO A 174 10.45 -9.34 -15.50
CA PRO A 174 11.04 -8.47 -14.50
C PRO A 174 11.19 -9.23 -13.17
N THR A 175 12.36 -9.09 -12.56
CA THR A 175 12.68 -9.68 -11.26
C THR A 175 12.74 -8.57 -10.23
N GLY A 176 12.12 -8.79 -9.06
CA GLY A 176 12.03 -7.79 -7.98
C GLY A 176 10.80 -6.89 -8.05
N SER A 177 10.53 -6.20 -6.96
CA SER A 177 9.46 -5.20 -6.89
C SER A 177 9.63 -4.13 -7.97
N PRO A 178 8.53 -3.57 -8.49
CA PRO A 178 8.60 -2.51 -9.50
C PRO A 178 9.43 -1.34 -8.98
N SER A 179 10.52 -1.05 -9.66
CA SER A 179 11.37 0.07 -9.27
C SER A 179 10.55 1.36 -9.36
N ALA A 180 10.49 2.11 -8.28
CA ALA A 180 10.23 3.53 -8.37
C ALA A 180 11.14 4.14 -9.46
N PRO A 181 10.74 5.26 -10.12
CA PRO A 181 11.56 5.85 -11.17
C PRO A 181 13.00 5.90 -10.71
N VAL A 182 13.93 5.51 -11.59
CA VAL A 182 15.37 5.70 -11.34
C VAL A 182 15.58 7.19 -11.18
N GLN A 183 15.40 7.68 -9.96
CA GLN A 183 16.16 8.83 -9.52
C GLN A 183 17.63 8.41 -9.65
N PRO A 184 18.53 9.30 -10.08
CA PRO A 184 19.94 9.00 -10.11
C PRO A 184 20.28 8.38 -8.74
N GLU A 185 20.98 7.26 -8.73
CA GLU A 185 21.29 6.45 -7.57
C GLU A 185 21.54 7.33 -6.32
N THR A 186 20.47 7.69 -5.64
CA THR A 186 20.56 8.02 -4.24
C THR A 186 20.58 6.64 -3.56
N SER A 187 21.72 6.29 -3.01
CA SER A 187 21.83 5.20 -2.04
C SER A 187 20.53 5.15 -1.24
N ALA A 188 19.97 3.95 -1.03
CA ALA A 188 18.81 3.75 -0.17
C ALA A 188 18.89 4.75 0.97
N ALA A 189 17.86 5.61 1.12
CA ALA A 189 17.90 6.67 2.13
C ALA A 189 18.36 6.00 3.43
N PRO A 190 19.43 6.49 4.07
CA PRO A 190 20.00 5.79 5.20
C PRO A 190 18.92 5.69 6.27
N THR A 191 18.38 4.50 6.46
CA THR A 191 17.47 4.22 7.56
C THR A 191 18.26 4.17 8.84
N VAL A 192 17.72 4.73 9.91
CA VAL A 192 18.27 4.52 11.24
C VAL A 192 17.78 3.15 11.73
N PRO A 193 18.68 2.20 12.06
CA PRO A 193 18.25 0.93 12.62
C PRO A 193 17.40 1.17 13.88
N VAL A 194 16.17 0.66 13.88
CA VAL A 194 15.27 0.66 15.02
C VAL A 194 15.06 -0.78 15.47
N HIS A 195 15.14 -0.98 16.76
CA HIS A 195 14.97 -2.27 17.41
C HIS A 195 13.73 -2.21 18.30
N TYR A 196 12.97 -3.28 18.34
CA TYR A 196 11.77 -3.35 19.16
C TYR A 196 11.39 -4.79 19.49
N ALA A 197 10.70 -4.95 20.62
CA ALA A 197 10.18 -6.23 21.06
C ALA A 197 8.85 -6.05 21.77
N LEU A 198 7.98 -7.03 21.65
CA LEU A 198 6.76 -7.19 22.42
C LEU A 198 6.92 -8.33 23.41
N ARG A 199 6.30 -8.21 24.58
CA ARG A 199 6.15 -9.29 25.54
C ARG A 199 4.74 -9.88 25.42
N GLN A 200 4.65 -11.21 25.34
CA GLN A 200 3.36 -11.90 25.41
C GLN A 200 2.64 -11.56 26.72
N LEU A 201 1.35 -11.38 26.67
CA LEU A 201 0.52 -11.10 27.83
C LEU A 201 0.76 -12.14 28.93
N ASN A 202 1.27 -11.70 30.09
CA ASN A 202 1.70 -12.55 31.21
C ASN A 202 2.75 -13.61 30.84
N GLY A 203 3.48 -13.45 29.74
CA GLY A 203 4.41 -14.44 29.20
C GLY A 203 5.86 -13.94 29.05
N ALA A 204 6.55 -14.51 28.10
CA ALA A 204 7.94 -14.18 27.78
C ALA A 204 8.02 -13.06 26.72
N TRP A 205 9.20 -12.43 26.64
CA TRP A 205 9.56 -11.56 25.54
C TRP A 205 9.73 -12.35 24.26
N TRP A 206 9.18 -11.83 23.16
CA TRP A 206 9.53 -12.28 21.81
C TRP A 206 10.96 -11.81 21.46
N PRO A 207 11.63 -12.45 20.51
CA PRO A 207 12.92 -11.98 20.00
C PRO A 207 12.87 -10.53 19.55
N ASP A 208 14.01 -9.83 19.67
CA ASP A 208 14.15 -8.47 19.16
C ASP A 208 14.06 -8.47 17.62
N VAL A 209 13.35 -7.49 17.11
CA VAL A 209 13.22 -7.23 15.68
C VAL A 209 14.00 -5.96 15.35
N THR A 210 14.76 -5.98 14.25
CA THR A 210 15.44 -4.80 13.72
C THR A 210 14.79 -4.40 12.40
N ASN A 211 14.24 -3.20 12.33
CA ASN A 211 13.45 -2.72 11.22
C ASN A 211 12.30 -3.71 10.90
N PHE A 212 11.85 -3.82 9.66
CA PHE A 212 10.83 -4.81 9.28
C PHE A 212 11.24 -5.67 8.08
N CYS A 213 12.52 -5.61 7.67
CA CYS A 213 13.10 -6.43 6.57
C CYS A 213 12.35 -6.34 5.23
N GLY A 214 11.54 -5.30 5.00
CA GLY A 214 10.85 -5.08 3.73
C GLY A 214 9.71 -6.07 3.40
N GLY A 215 9.19 -6.84 4.37
CA GLY A 215 8.15 -7.84 4.17
C GLY A 215 7.23 -8.03 5.36
N ASP A 216 6.18 -8.82 5.19
CA ASP A 216 5.20 -9.10 6.24
C ASP A 216 5.76 -9.97 7.39
N ASP A 217 6.92 -10.58 7.19
CA ASP A 217 7.57 -11.47 8.18
C ASP A 217 8.49 -10.73 9.18
N GLY A 218 8.79 -9.45 8.95
CA GLY A 218 9.63 -8.64 9.82
C GLY A 218 8.83 -7.86 10.86
N TYR A 219 8.21 -8.52 11.84
CA TYR A 219 7.38 -7.90 12.89
C TYR A 219 7.72 -8.41 14.29
N ALA A 220 7.45 -7.59 15.32
CA ALA A 220 7.42 -8.06 16.69
C ALA A 220 6.02 -8.59 17.05
N GLY A 221 5.98 -9.61 17.92
CA GLY A 221 4.75 -10.27 18.34
C GLY A 221 4.46 -11.56 17.59
N ALA A 222 3.24 -12.05 17.67
CA ALA A 222 2.78 -13.25 16.99
C ALA A 222 1.27 -13.18 16.66
N PRO A 223 0.84 -13.77 15.53
CA PRO A 223 -0.57 -13.79 15.16
C PRO A 223 -1.48 -14.28 16.28
N TYR A 224 -2.61 -13.58 16.45
CA TYR A 224 -3.65 -13.92 17.45
C TYR A 224 -3.16 -13.97 18.90
N THR A 225 -2.05 -13.29 19.21
CA THR A 225 -1.45 -13.28 20.56
C THR A 225 -1.47 -11.87 21.13
N SER A 226 -2.05 -11.68 22.32
CA SER A 226 -2.05 -10.39 23.00
C SER A 226 -0.71 -10.12 23.69
N HIS A 227 -0.35 -8.86 23.84
CA HIS A 227 0.91 -8.39 24.41
C HIS A 227 0.63 -7.36 25.52
N ASP A 228 1.53 -7.25 26.50
CA ASP A 228 1.38 -6.35 27.64
C ASP A 228 2.56 -5.38 27.85
N LEU A 229 3.71 -5.61 27.23
CA LEU A 229 4.84 -4.68 27.27
C LEU A 229 5.44 -4.50 25.87
N LEU A 230 5.87 -3.28 25.59
CA LEU A 230 6.61 -2.87 24.40
C LEU A 230 7.94 -2.24 24.83
N MET A 231 9.00 -2.54 24.08
CA MET A 231 10.30 -1.91 24.16
C MET A 231 10.76 -1.45 22.77
N VAL A 232 11.25 -0.20 22.64
CA VAL A 232 11.73 0.37 21.37
C VAL A 232 12.99 1.18 21.63
N TRP A 233 14.02 1.01 20.76
CA TRP A 233 15.23 1.84 20.77
C TRP A 233 15.80 1.96 19.35
N ALA A 234 16.66 2.93 19.12
CA ALA A 234 17.34 3.15 17.85
C ALA A 234 18.84 3.29 18.06
N ASP A 235 19.63 2.92 17.03
CA ASP A 235 21.10 3.04 17.06
C ASP A 235 21.56 4.50 17.08
N LYS A 236 20.72 5.42 16.60
CA LYS A 236 21.01 6.86 16.53
C LYS A 236 19.74 7.66 16.78
N GLY A 237 19.88 8.85 17.35
CA GLY A 237 18.74 9.70 17.72
C GLY A 237 18.04 9.21 19.00
N ARG A 238 16.86 9.73 19.23
CA ARG A 238 16.06 9.38 20.42
C ARG A 238 14.67 8.91 20.01
N VAL A 239 14.24 7.79 20.55
CA VAL A 239 12.88 7.27 20.39
C VAL A 239 12.11 7.51 21.71
N ARG A 240 10.92 8.10 21.60
CA ARG A 240 9.93 8.10 22.68
C ARG A 240 8.77 7.21 22.25
N TYR A 241 8.26 6.43 23.14
CA TYR A 241 7.12 5.56 22.84
C TYR A 241 6.21 5.38 24.05
N ARG A 242 4.95 5.11 23.78
CA ARG A 242 3.96 4.76 24.81
C ARG A 242 2.93 3.82 24.22
N VAL A 243 2.17 3.18 25.09
CA VAL A 243 1.07 2.31 24.70
C VAL A 243 -0.24 2.76 25.34
N HIS A 244 -1.33 2.40 24.68
CA HIS A 244 -2.66 2.35 25.25
C HIS A 244 -2.92 0.90 25.65
N THR A 245 -3.53 0.68 26.82
CA THR A 245 -3.98 -0.64 27.25
C THR A 245 -5.49 -0.65 27.39
N VAL A 246 -6.10 -1.82 27.15
CA VAL A 246 -7.56 -1.99 27.27
C VAL A 246 -8.07 -1.60 28.66
N ALA A 247 -7.26 -1.81 29.70
CA ALA A 247 -7.67 -1.56 31.10
C ALA A 247 -7.42 -0.14 31.57
N SER A 248 -6.27 0.47 31.21
CA SER A 248 -5.80 1.74 31.80
C SER A 248 -5.76 2.91 30.84
N GLY A 249 -6.00 2.69 29.53
CA GLY A 249 -5.88 3.75 28.52
C GLY A 249 -4.43 4.12 28.20
N TRP A 250 -4.18 5.36 27.76
CA TRP A 250 -2.83 5.82 27.43
C TRP A 250 -1.95 5.92 28.66
N LEU A 251 -0.80 5.23 28.62
CA LEU A 251 0.22 5.27 29.66
C LEU A 251 1.26 6.37 29.39
N PRO A 252 2.10 6.73 30.38
CA PRO A 252 3.18 7.70 30.20
C PRO A 252 4.16 7.33 29.07
N TRP A 253 4.82 8.35 28.51
CA TRP A 253 5.91 8.18 27.56
C TRP A 253 7.13 7.56 28.22
N VAL A 254 7.78 6.66 27.48
CA VAL A 254 9.07 6.02 27.81
C VAL A 254 10.10 6.45 26.76
N ASP A 255 11.33 6.71 27.16
CA ASP A 255 12.37 7.27 26.29
C ASP A 255 13.71 6.49 26.30
N HIS A 256 13.74 5.34 26.97
CA HIS A 256 14.84 4.39 26.89
C HIS A 256 14.32 2.95 26.97
N ALA A 257 15.16 1.97 26.67
CA ALA A 257 14.78 0.57 26.60
C ALA A 257 15.60 -0.26 27.60
N ASP A 258 14.93 -0.80 28.63
CA ASP A 258 15.50 -1.76 29.57
C ASP A 258 14.42 -2.74 30.02
N ARG A 259 14.58 -4.02 29.67
CA ARG A 259 13.66 -5.11 30.06
C ARG A 259 13.55 -5.33 31.57
N ASN A 260 14.55 -4.91 32.33
CA ASN A 260 14.60 -5.08 33.79
C ASN A 260 13.96 -3.91 34.53
N ASP A 261 13.79 -2.74 33.87
CA ASP A 261 13.07 -1.60 34.41
C ASP A 261 11.65 -1.57 33.88
N LEU A 262 10.74 -2.23 34.60
CA LEU A 262 9.33 -2.29 34.21
C LEU A 262 8.55 -0.97 34.45
N VAL A 263 9.20 0.05 34.98
CA VAL A 263 8.57 1.35 35.28
C VAL A 263 8.91 2.39 34.21
N ASN A 264 10.19 2.45 33.82
CA ASN A 264 10.66 3.50 32.90
C ASN A 264 11.32 2.94 31.62
N GLY A 265 11.73 1.68 31.62
CA GLY A 265 12.45 1.05 30.49
C GLY A 265 11.57 0.32 29.51
N VAL A 266 10.26 0.20 29.78
CA VAL A 266 9.26 -0.44 28.89
C VAL A 266 7.93 0.30 28.96
N ALA A 267 7.18 0.32 27.88
CA ALA A 267 5.81 0.82 27.86
C ALA A 267 4.81 -0.32 28.03
N GLY A 268 3.86 -0.15 28.95
CA GLY A 268 2.84 -1.14 29.25
C GLY A 268 2.75 -1.46 30.74
N ASN A 269 1.73 -2.19 31.12
CA ASN A 269 1.53 -2.73 32.46
C ASN A 269 1.49 -4.27 32.39
N PRO A 270 2.25 -4.99 33.22
CA PRO A 270 2.16 -6.45 33.27
C PRO A 270 0.71 -6.93 33.46
N GLY A 271 0.23 -7.75 32.53
CA GLY A 271 -1.11 -8.31 32.57
C GLY A 271 -2.20 -7.47 31.93
N GLU A 272 -1.91 -6.30 31.38
CA GLU A 272 -2.86 -5.46 30.66
C GLU A 272 -2.60 -5.52 29.15
N ALA A 273 -3.57 -5.97 28.35
CA ALA A 273 -3.41 -6.09 26.91
C ALA A 273 -3.24 -4.70 26.25
N ILE A 274 -2.20 -4.56 25.43
CA ILE A 274 -1.96 -3.38 24.59
C ILE A 274 -2.94 -3.41 23.42
N ASP A 275 -3.61 -2.28 23.15
CA ASP A 275 -4.50 -2.08 22.01
C ASP A 275 -4.19 -0.81 21.19
N GLY A 276 -3.16 -0.04 21.61
CA GLY A 276 -2.65 1.12 20.88
C GLY A 276 -1.18 1.39 21.16
N VAL A 277 -0.45 1.86 20.16
CA VAL A 277 0.97 2.22 20.22
C VAL A 277 1.18 3.59 19.62
N GLN A 278 1.96 4.43 20.29
CA GLN A 278 2.42 5.72 19.77
C GLN A 278 3.93 5.81 19.90
N ILE A 279 4.59 6.23 18.81
CA ILE A 279 6.05 6.32 18.72
C ILE A 279 6.42 7.66 18.13
N TYR A 280 7.47 8.30 18.66
CA TYR A 280 8.01 9.56 18.17
C TYR A 280 9.53 9.47 18.07
N TYR A 281 10.10 9.94 16.95
CA TYR A 281 11.53 9.94 16.73
C TYR A 281 12.11 11.36 16.68
N GLU A 282 13.16 11.59 17.45
CA GLU A 282 13.92 12.84 17.43
C GLU A 282 15.19 12.64 16.63
N THR A 283 15.24 13.24 15.44
CA THR A 283 16.45 13.22 14.58
C THR A 283 17.58 13.98 15.26
N PRO A 284 18.80 13.40 15.37
CA PRO A 284 19.90 14.06 16.05
C PRO A 284 20.46 15.27 15.26
N ASP A 285 21.04 16.22 15.98
CA ASP A 285 21.53 17.51 15.48
C ASP A 285 22.54 17.40 14.33
N ASP A 286 23.34 16.34 14.27
CA ASP A 286 24.33 16.15 13.20
C ASP A 286 23.70 15.83 11.85
N LEU A 287 22.47 15.36 11.84
CA LEU A 287 21.65 15.13 10.66
C LEU A 287 20.79 16.36 10.34
N THR A 288 20.12 16.96 11.33
CA THR A 288 19.27 18.13 11.11
C THR A 288 20.08 19.33 10.58
N LYS A 289 21.34 19.49 11.02
CA LYS A 289 22.29 20.46 10.46
C LYS A 289 22.61 20.25 8.98
N LYS A 290 22.32 19.06 8.44
CA LYS A 290 22.46 18.72 7.02
C LYS A 290 21.12 18.74 6.28
N ASN A 291 20.07 19.26 6.92
CA ASN A 291 18.67 19.22 6.44
C ASN A 291 18.17 17.79 6.18
N VAL A 292 18.63 16.82 6.97
CA VAL A 292 18.13 15.44 6.94
C VAL A 292 17.27 15.22 8.18
N TYR A 293 16.03 14.84 7.97
CA TYR A 293 15.04 14.60 9.01
C TYR A 293 14.46 13.21 8.83
N TYR A 294 14.39 12.46 9.91
CA TYR A 294 13.80 11.13 9.96
C TYR A 294 12.59 11.13 10.87
N GLN A 295 11.66 10.24 10.58
CA GLN A 295 10.44 10.01 11.37
C GLN A 295 10.30 8.52 11.69
N ALA A 296 9.58 8.22 12.75
CA ALA A 296 9.14 6.86 13.03
C ALA A 296 7.86 6.57 12.23
N TYR A 297 7.95 5.64 11.30
CA TYR A 297 6.79 5.05 10.62
C TYR A 297 6.48 3.70 11.24
N TYR A 298 5.23 3.44 11.55
CA TYR A 298 4.85 2.20 12.21
C TYR A 298 3.41 1.80 11.90
N ARG A 299 3.13 0.50 11.98
CA ARG A 299 1.79 -0.05 11.79
C ARG A 299 1.58 -1.27 12.69
N ALA A 300 0.33 -1.57 12.99
CA ALA A 300 -0.06 -2.67 13.86
C ALA A 300 -1.07 -3.60 13.19
N GLN A 301 -1.15 -4.83 13.71
CA GLN A 301 -2.31 -5.70 13.53
C GLN A 301 -2.93 -5.99 14.89
N THR A 302 -4.21 -6.32 14.90
CA THR A 302 -4.94 -6.71 16.11
C THR A 302 -5.34 -8.18 16.07
N THR A 303 -5.66 -8.76 17.21
CA THR A 303 -6.14 -10.14 17.31
C THR A 303 -7.46 -10.39 16.59
N GLU A 304 -8.24 -9.31 16.36
CA GLU A 304 -9.59 -9.38 15.80
C GLU A 304 -9.63 -9.18 14.28
N ARG A 305 -8.54 -8.68 13.68
CA ARG A 305 -8.49 -8.28 12.26
C ARG A 305 -7.41 -9.02 11.50
N SER A 306 -7.70 -9.34 10.25
CA SER A 306 -6.69 -9.79 9.29
C SER A 306 -6.11 -8.57 8.54
N GLY A 307 -4.78 -8.50 8.45
CA GLY A 307 -4.06 -7.45 7.72
C GLY A 307 -3.60 -6.28 8.58
N TRP A 308 -2.61 -5.56 8.06
CA TRP A 308 -2.03 -4.40 8.71
C TRP A 308 -2.99 -3.21 8.71
N LEU A 309 -3.09 -2.51 9.84
CA LEU A 309 -3.77 -1.23 9.95
C LEU A 309 -2.97 -0.14 9.22
N THR A 310 -3.57 1.05 9.09
CA THR A 310 -2.95 2.21 8.44
C THR A 310 -1.57 2.52 9.05
N VAL A 311 -0.63 2.92 8.20
CA VAL A 311 0.69 3.40 8.66
C VAL A 311 0.53 4.73 9.39
N CYS A 312 1.18 4.82 10.53
CA CYS A 312 1.26 6.02 11.36
C CYS A 312 2.63 6.68 11.23
N CYS A 313 2.71 7.98 11.49
CA CYS A 313 3.96 8.73 11.44
C CYS A 313 4.11 9.58 12.70
N ASP A 314 5.15 9.31 13.48
CA ASP A 314 5.44 9.96 14.75
C ASP A 314 4.16 10.02 15.64
N ASP A 315 3.84 11.18 16.21
CA ASP A 315 2.63 11.41 17.01
C ASP A 315 1.46 12.04 16.20
N GLY A 316 1.55 12.02 14.87
CA GLY A 316 0.56 12.60 13.96
C GLY A 316 0.70 14.11 13.75
N THR A 317 1.66 14.77 14.41
CA THR A 317 1.86 16.21 14.27
C THR A 317 2.92 16.60 13.22
N THR A 318 3.78 15.66 12.83
CA THR A 318 4.90 15.90 11.91
C THR A 318 4.45 16.09 10.47
N TYR A 319 3.50 15.26 10.00
CA TYR A 319 2.94 15.33 8.66
C TYR A 319 1.42 15.23 8.68
N GLU A 320 0.77 16.08 7.89
CA GLU A 320 -0.67 16.01 7.67
C GLU A 320 -1.04 14.71 6.91
N GLY A 321 -2.08 14.03 7.36
CA GLY A 321 -2.61 12.82 6.71
C GLY A 321 -2.10 11.50 7.25
N TYR A 322 -1.25 11.50 8.29
CA TYR A 322 -0.91 10.31 9.05
C TYR A 322 -1.61 10.30 10.41
N ASP A 323 -2.06 9.11 10.82
CA ASP A 323 -2.49 8.90 12.20
C ASP A 323 -1.29 8.96 13.15
N GLY A 324 -1.52 9.45 14.36
CA GLY A 324 -0.48 9.59 15.38
C GLY A 324 -0.34 8.38 16.30
N TRP A 325 -1.05 7.29 16.06
CA TRP A 325 -0.94 6.06 16.83
C TRP A 325 -1.49 4.86 16.03
N ALA A 326 -0.91 3.69 16.23
CA ALA A 326 -1.29 2.45 15.59
C ALA A 326 -2.04 1.54 16.57
N GLY A 327 -3.11 0.92 16.12
CA GLY A 327 -3.95 0.01 16.92
C GLY A 327 -5.43 0.27 16.72
N MET A 328 -6.22 -0.35 17.59
CA MET A 328 -7.68 -0.17 17.65
C MET A 328 -8.14 -0.34 19.10
N ILE A 329 -8.72 0.71 19.68
CA ILE A 329 -9.16 0.70 21.07
C ILE A 329 -10.13 -0.46 21.33
N GLY A 330 -9.81 -1.28 22.32
CA GLY A 330 -10.57 -2.47 22.70
C GLY A 330 -10.17 -3.75 21.95
N GLU A 331 -9.32 -3.68 20.92
CA GLU A 331 -8.82 -4.84 20.20
C GLU A 331 -7.33 -5.05 20.50
N PRO A 332 -6.94 -6.11 21.23
CA PRO A 332 -5.53 -6.34 21.55
C PRO A 332 -4.63 -6.40 20.34
N LEU A 333 -3.48 -5.73 20.40
CA LEU A 333 -2.46 -5.73 19.36
C LEU A 333 -1.73 -7.09 19.35
N ASP A 334 -1.61 -7.70 18.16
CA ASP A 334 -0.91 -8.97 17.97
C ASP A 334 0.46 -8.83 17.32
N ARG A 335 0.65 -7.86 16.42
CA ARG A 335 1.92 -7.62 15.69
C ARG A 335 2.16 -6.13 15.49
N LEU A 336 3.46 -5.77 15.46
CA LEU A 336 3.92 -4.39 15.27
C LEU A 336 5.10 -4.37 14.29
N GLN A 337 5.09 -3.41 13.37
CA GLN A 337 6.22 -3.07 12.52
C GLN A 337 6.62 -1.62 12.71
N ILE A 338 7.93 -1.35 12.79
CA ILE A 338 8.49 -0.01 12.98
C ILE A 338 9.67 0.19 12.04
N ALA A 339 9.78 1.38 11.46
CA ALA A 339 10.95 1.85 10.71
C ALA A 339 11.22 3.32 11.05
N ILE A 340 12.50 3.73 10.99
CA ILE A 340 12.91 5.14 11.09
C ILE A 340 13.56 5.52 9.76
N SER A 341 12.95 6.43 9.03
CA SER A 341 13.36 6.83 7.67
C SER A 341 12.94 8.26 7.34
N ASP A 342 13.41 8.80 6.23
CA ASP A 342 13.06 10.11 5.70
C ASP A 342 11.77 10.10 4.85
N GLY A 343 11.14 8.94 4.70
CA GLY A 343 9.87 8.73 4.01
C GLY A 343 9.22 7.42 4.42
N ASN A 344 7.92 7.26 4.15
CA ASN A 344 7.18 6.04 4.51
C ASN A 344 7.75 4.81 3.77
N PRO A 345 8.28 3.80 4.49
CA PRO A 345 8.89 2.62 3.90
C PRO A 345 7.92 1.43 3.73
N PHE A 346 6.63 1.56 4.14
CA PHE A 346 5.61 0.50 4.09
C PHE A 346 4.77 0.53 2.82
#